data_636f95c04d174364d885677d6cc6b768
#
_entry.id   636f95c04d174364d885677d6cc6b768
#
_cell.length_a   1.000
_cell.length_b   1.000
_cell.length_c   1.000
_cell.angle_alpha   90.00
_cell.angle_beta   90.00
_cell.angle_gamma   90.00
#
_symmetry.space_group_name_H-M   'P 1'
#
loop_
_entity.id
_entity.type
_entity.pdbx_description
1 polymer ?
#
loop_
_entity_poly.entity_id
_entity_poly.type
_entity_poly.pdbx_seq_one_letter_code
_entity_poly.pdbx_strand_id
1 'polypeptide(L)'
;MFKRPAWIFDVDGTLVNVDPILNILLNQDRSSDSFKQNYDDFHKESIYCEPHKDVVDMAIKARNDFDIIIVTARKEKYRNLTSRWLKNNNVIHDALFMRQNQDYREDYAVKKDILEHVKVYWDIKHAVDDNPSIIELWEENGIETTKIGTWDGIKK
;
A
#
# COMPACT_ATOMS: atom_id res chain seq x y z
N MET A 1 -20.50 5.25 19.22
CA MET A 1 -20.73 5.61 17.82
C MET A 1 -20.39 4.43 16.91
N PHE A 2 -21.27 4.11 16.00
CA PHE A 2 -21.05 3.04 15.02
C PHE A 2 -19.95 3.43 14.05
N LYS A 3 -18.95 2.53 13.88
CA LYS A 3 -17.91 2.67 12.86
C LYS A 3 -18.17 1.67 11.74
N ARG A 4 -17.99 2.11 10.51
CA ARG A 4 -18.17 1.22 9.35
C ARG A 4 -17.03 0.18 9.32
N PRO A 5 -17.36 -1.10 9.07
CA PRO A 5 -16.33 -2.10 8.94
C PRO A 5 -15.55 -1.91 7.63
N ALA A 6 -14.24 -2.10 7.69
CA ALA A 6 -13.38 -1.86 6.54
C ALA A 6 -12.24 -2.88 6.44
N TRP A 7 -11.72 -3.04 5.23
CA TRP A 7 -10.49 -3.75 4.91
C TRP A 7 -9.43 -2.76 4.43
N ILE A 8 -8.18 -2.99 4.81
CA ILE A 8 -7.02 -2.24 4.33
C ILE A 8 -6.30 -3.04 3.25
N PHE A 9 -5.90 -2.35 2.18
CA PHE A 9 -5.03 -2.90 1.12
C PHE A 9 -3.83 -1.99 0.91
N ASP A 10 -2.65 -2.59 0.88
CA ASP A 10 -1.41 -1.98 0.41
C ASP A 10 -1.38 -1.93 -1.13
N VAL A 11 -0.48 -1.12 -1.69
CA VAL A 11 -0.37 -0.92 -3.14
C VAL A 11 0.78 -1.74 -3.73
N ASP A 12 2.03 -1.31 -3.49
CA ASP A 12 3.21 -1.91 -4.13
C ASP A 12 3.51 -3.31 -3.62
N GLY A 13 3.52 -4.29 -4.52
CA GLY A 13 3.73 -5.70 -4.18
C GLY A 13 2.50 -6.39 -3.64
N THR A 14 1.40 -5.68 -3.46
CA THR A 14 0.11 -6.19 -2.98
C THR A 14 -0.93 -6.13 -4.10
N LEU A 15 -1.50 -4.96 -4.36
CA LEU A 15 -2.40 -4.76 -5.51
C LEU A 15 -1.64 -4.71 -6.84
N VAL A 16 -0.51 -4.01 -6.85
CA VAL A 16 0.34 -3.81 -8.03
C VAL A 16 1.45 -4.85 -8.06
N ASN A 17 1.57 -5.58 -9.16
CA ASN A 17 2.73 -6.43 -9.40
C ASN A 17 3.92 -5.58 -9.85
N VAL A 18 4.81 -5.27 -8.93
CA VAL A 18 5.99 -4.44 -9.20
C VAL A 18 7.23 -5.23 -9.56
N ASP A 19 7.17 -6.57 -9.63
CA ASP A 19 8.31 -7.42 -9.96
C ASP A 19 9.04 -6.99 -11.23
N PRO A 20 8.35 -6.61 -12.32
CA PRO A 20 9.03 -6.18 -13.55
C PRO A 20 9.89 -4.93 -13.41
N ILE A 21 9.66 -4.10 -12.38
CA ILE A 21 10.37 -2.83 -12.19
C ILE A 21 11.23 -2.79 -10.93
N LEU A 22 11.37 -3.92 -10.21
CA LEU A 22 12.18 -3.96 -8.98
C LEU A 22 13.65 -3.62 -9.22
N ASN A 23 14.17 -3.89 -10.41
CA ASN A 23 15.55 -3.57 -10.77
C ASN A 23 15.86 -2.06 -10.66
N ILE A 24 14.86 -1.20 -10.79
CA ILE A 24 15.02 0.26 -10.60
C ILE A 24 15.49 0.55 -9.17
N LEU A 25 15.02 -0.24 -8.19
CA LEU A 25 15.37 -0.07 -6.78
C LEU A 25 16.63 -0.85 -6.36
N LEU A 26 17.01 -1.91 -7.09
CA LEU A 26 18.10 -2.81 -6.70
C LEU A 26 19.49 -2.17 -6.79
N ASN A 27 19.70 -1.20 -7.68
CA ASN A 27 20.99 -0.55 -7.92
C ASN A 27 21.12 0.76 -7.14
N GLN A 28 20.56 0.83 -5.92
CA GLN A 28 20.55 2.07 -5.14
C GLN A 28 21.88 2.32 -4.42
N ASP A 29 22.46 3.47 -4.70
CA ASP A 29 23.42 4.10 -3.81
C ASP A 29 22.65 5.07 -2.88
N ARG A 30 22.42 4.64 -1.63
CA ARG A 30 21.66 5.42 -0.66
C ARG A 30 22.33 6.72 -0.24
N SER A 31 23.62 6.89 -0.56
CA SER A 31 24.39 8.09 -0.23
C SER A 31 24.27 9.19 -1.29
N SER A 32 23.62 8.92 -2.42
CA SER A 32 23.56 9.83 -3.57
C SER A 32 22.13 10.34 -3.85
N ASP A 33 22.05 11.44 -4.61
CA ASP A 33 20.79 11.99 -5.10
C ASP A 33 20.04 11.01 -6.02
N SER A 34 20.73 10.02 -6.57
CA SER A 34 20.13 8.95 -7.39
C SER A 34 19.13 8.11 -6.62
N PHE A 35 19.24 8.02 -5.30
CA PHE A 35 18.29 7.28 -4.45
C PHE A 35 16.86 7.81 -4.59
N LYS A 36 16.70 9.13 -4.47
CA LYS A 36 15.37 9.77 -4.63
C LYS A 36 14.84 9.61 -6.05
N GLN A 37 15.71 9.77 -7.04
CA GLN A 37 15.36 9.62 -8.45
C GLN A 37 14.90 8.20 -8.76
N ASN A 38 15.52 7.18 -8.16
CA ASN A 38 15.13 5.79 -8.36
C ASN A 38 13.71 5.51 -7.84
N TYR A 39 13.34 6.08 -6.69
CA TYR A 39 11.96 5.96 -6.20
C TYR A 39 10.97 6.72 -7.09
N ASP A 40 11.34 7.90 -7.59
CA ASP A 40 10.49 8.63 -8.52
C ASP A 40 10.26 7.83 -9.81
N ASP A 41 11.33 7.26 -10.37
CA ASP A 41 11.25 6.44 -11.58
C ASP A 41 10.42 5.17 -11.33
N PHE A 42 10.64 4.50 -10.20
CA PHE A 42 9.89 3.32 -9.81
C PHE A 42 8.38 3.61 -9.76
N HIS A 43 7.99 4.67 -9.07
CA HIS A 43 6.56 5.00 -8.94
C HIS A 43 5.95 5.47 -10.26
N LYS A 44 6.70 6.19 -11.10
CA LYS A 44 6.22 6.56 -12.44
C LYS A 44 6.00 5.35 -13.34
N GLU A 45 6.93 4.39 -13.31
CA GLU A 45 6.83 3.16 -14.08
C GLU A 45 5.73 2.23 -13.57
N SER A 46 5.41 2.30 -12.28
CA SER A 46 4.40 1.43 -11.68
C SER A 46 3.00 1.57 -12.29
N ILE A 47 2.71 2.71 -12.92
CA ILE A 47 1.41 2.92 -13.58
C ILE A 47 1.19 1.95 -14.75
N TYR A 48 2.27 1.40 -15.31
CA TYR A 48 2.22 0.42 -16.41
C TYR A 48 2.26 -1.02 -15.92
N CYS A 49 2.39 -1.24 -14.62
CA CYS A 49 2.41 -2.58 -14.04
C CYS A 49 1.03 -3.20 -13.99
N GLU A 50 1.00 -4.52 -14.25
CA GLU A 50 -0.22 -5.31 -14.14
C GLU A 50 -0.63 -5.47 -12.66
N PRO A 51 -1.91 -5.67 -12.39
CA PRO A 51 -2.36 -5.99 -11.04
C PRO A 51 -1.98 -7.43 -10.66
N HIS A 52 -1.84 -7.69 -9.36
CA HIS A 52 -2.06 -9.02 -8.82
C HIS A 52 -3.55 -9.28 -8.86
N LYS A 53 -4.01 -9.97 -9.88
CA LYS A 53 -5.43 -10.12 -10.19
C LYS A 53 -6.22 -10.73 -9.04
N ASP A 54 -5.67 -11.72 -8.38
CA ASP A 54 -6.29 -12.37 -7.22
C ASP A 54 -6.52 -11.38 -6.06
N VAL A 55 -5.60 -10.46 -5.84
CA VAL A 55 -5.72 -9.43 -4.79
C VAL A 55 -6.75 -8.37 -5.19
N VAL A 56 -6.76 -7.95 -6.45
CA VAL A 56 -7.81 -7.05 -6.96
C VAL A 56 -9.19 -7.69 -6.84
N ASP A 57 -9.31 -8.97 -7.20
CA ASP A 57 -10.57 -9.71 -7.05
C ASP A 57 -11.01 -9.79 -5.57
N MET A 58 -10.04 -9.96 -4.66
CA MET A 58 -10.30 -9.94 -3.21
C MET A 58 -10.88 -8.58 -2.77
N ALA A 59 -10.33 -7.47 -3.26
CA ALA A 59 -10.83 -6.12 -2.95
C ALA A 59 -12.24 -5.90 -3.50
N ILE A 60 -12.49 -6.34 -4.72
CA ILE A 60 -13.80 -6.24 -5.36
C ILE A 60 -14.86 -7.02 -4.54
N LYS A 61 -14.51 -8.23 -4.12
CA LYS A 61 -15.40 -9.07 -3.32
C LYS A 61 -15.64 -8.49 -1.93
N ALA A 62 -14.59 -8.02 -1.26
CA ALA A 62 -14.69 -7.44 0.08
C ALA A 62 -15.60 -6.22 0.11
N ARG A 63 -15.66 -5.45 -0.97
CA ARG A 63 -16.49 -4.26 -1.07
C ARG A 63 -17.99 -4.53 -0.91
N ASN A 64 -18.43 -5.74 -1.10
CA ASN A 64 -19.84 -6.09 -0.88
C ASN A 64 -20.28 -5.88 0.58
N ASP A 65 -19.35 -6.05 1.53
CA ASP A 65 -19.64 -6.02 2.96
C ASP A 65 -18.82 -4.99 3.74
N PHE A 66 -17.73 -4.46 3.14
CA PHE A 66 -16.76 -3.62 3.82
C PHE A 66 -16.42 -2.39 3.00
N ASP A 67 -16.07 -1.30 3.67
CA ASP A 67 -15.37 -0.19 3.03
C ASP A 67 -13.95 -0.64 2.69
N ILE A 68 -13.41 -0.10 1.60
CA ILE A 68 -12.04 -0.41 1.14
C ILE A 68 -11.17 0.81 1.39
N ILE A 69 -10.15 0.63 2.21
CA ILE A 69 -9.20 1.66 2.58
C ILE A 69 -7.83 1.29 2.00
N ILE A 70 -7.29 2.17 1.20
CA ILE A 70 -5.94 1.98 0.65
C ILE A 70 -4.94 2.69 1.56
N VAL A 71 -3.93 1.96 2.03
CA VAL A 71 -2.87 2.49 2.88
C VAL A 71 -1.53 2.16 2.24
N THR A 72 -0.80 3.17 1.84
CA THR A 72 0.48 3.00 1.13
C THR A 72 1.57 3.89 1.70
N ALA A 73 2.81 3.40 1.68
CA ALA A 73 3.99 4.18 2.03
C ALA A 73 4.46 5.11 0.90
N ARG A 74 3.78 5.10 -0.25
CA ARG A 74 4.03 6.10 -1.31
C ARG A 74 3.76 7.50 -0.79
N LYS A 75 4.57 8.46 -1.24
CA LYS A 75 4.38 9.87 -0.90
C LYS A 75 3.17 10.48 -1.59
N GLU A 76 2.57 11.47 -0.93
CA GLU A 76 1.42 12.23 -1.45
C GLU A 76 1.62 12.77 -2.87
N LYS A 77 2.84 13.11 -3.25
CA LYS A 77 3.14 13.59 -4.62
C LYS A 77 2.78 12.57 -5.71
N TYR A 78 2.61 11.30 -5.36
CA TYR A 78 2.21 10.24 -6.29
C TYR A 78 0.71 9.92 -6.22
N ARG A 79 -0.09 10.72 -5.55
CA ARG A 79 -1.53 10.46 -5.37
C ARG A 79 -2.26 10.32 -6.69
N ASN A 80 -2.02 11.22 -7.62
CA ASN A 80 -2.74 11.21 -8.90
C ASN A 80 -2.45 9.96 -9.73
N LEU A 81 -1.18 9.55 -9.83
CA LEU A 81 -0.84 8.33 -10.57
C LEU A 81 -1.35 7.07 -9.85
N THR A 82 -1.32 7.06 -8.53
CA THR A 82 -1.83 5.94 -7.73
C THR A 82 -3.34 5.80 -7.90
N SER A 83 -4.08 6.89 -7.79
CA SER A 83 -5.54 6.91 -7.99
C SER A 83 -5.92 6.48 -9.42
N ARG A 84 -5.15 6.90 -10.41
CA ARG A 84 -5.37 6.50 -11.80
C ARG A 84 -5.19 5.01 -11.99
N TRP A 85 -4.11 4.44 -11.42
CA TRP A 85 -3.88 3.00 -11.50
C TRP A 85 -5.02 2.22 -10.85
N LEU A 86 -5.44 2.62 -9.65
CA LEU A 86 -6.54 1.98 -8.93
C LEU A 86 -7.82 2.02 -9.76
N LYS A 87 -8.17 3.16 -10.32
CA LYS A 87 -9.35 3.33 -11.17
C LYS A 87 -9.27 2.45 -12.42
N ASN A 88 -8.11 2.43 -13.10
CA ASN A 88 -7.92 1.66 -14.33
C ASN A 88 -8.01 0.15 -14.10
N ASN A 89 -7.77 -0.30 -12.88
CA ASN A 89 -7.83 -1.72 -12.50
C ASN A 89 -9.07 -2.06 -11.67
N ASN A 90 -10.08 -1.20 -11.68
CA ASN A 90 -11.39 -1.42 -11.03
C ASN A 90 -11.30 -1.57 -9.50
N VAL A 91 -10.28 -1.01 -8.86
CA VAL A 91 -10.17 -0.97 -7.41
C VAL A 91 -10.92 0.26 -6.90
N ILE A 92 -12.21 0.08 -6.67
CA ILE A 92 -13.06 1.12 -6.07
C ILE A 92 -12.77 1.13 -4.57
N HIS A 93 -12.47 2.31 -4.03
CA HIS A 93 -12.10 2.46 -2.63
C HIS A 93 -12.76 3.69 -2.02
N ASP A 94 -12.87 3.70 -0.69
CA ASP A 94 -13.53 4.75 0.07
C ASP A 94 -12.57 5.80 0.59
N ALA A 95 -11.28 5.42 0.76
CA ALA A 95 -10.23 6.34 1.17
C ALA A 95 -8.86 5.85 0.71
N LEU A 96 -7.94 6.79 0.52
CA LEU A 96 -6.55 6.55 0.16
C LEU A 96 -5.66 7.38 1.09
N PHE A 97 -4.87 6.69 1.92
CA PHE A 97 -3.93 7.30 2.85
C PHE A 97 -2.50 7.04 2.39
N MET A 98 -1.71 8.09 2.34
CA MET A 98 -0.35 8.07 1.79
C MET A 98 0.63 8.74 2.77
N ARG A 99 1.92 8.44 2.58
CA ARG A 99 3.02 9.11 3.30
C ARG A 99 3.06 10.59 2.96
N GLN A 100 3.27 11.46 3.95
CA GLN A 100 3.55 12.87 3.70
C GLN A 100 4.88 13.04 2.95
N ASN A 101 4.99 14.06 2.10
CA ASN A 101 6.15 14.23 1.22
C ASN A 101 7.49 14.37 1.95
N GLN A 102 7.50 14.98 3.12
CA GLN A 102 8.69 15.17 3.95
C GLN A 102 8.85 14.12 5.05
N ASP A 103 8.02 13.09 5.07
CA ASP A 103 8.13 11.99 6.04
C ASP A 103 9.08 10.93 5.50
N TYR A 104 10.26 10.82 6.10
CA TYR A 104 11.32 9.88 5.70
C TYR A 104 11.47 8.72 6.67
N ARG A 105 10.51 8.54 7.59
CA ARG A 105 10.54 7.43 8.55
C ARG A 105 10.29 6.09 7.85
N GLU A 106 10.60 5.00 8.53
CA GLU A 106 10.33 3.64 8.07
C GLU A 106 8.82 3.45 7.80
N ASP A 107 8.49 2.55 6.89
CA ASP A 107 7.11 2.25 6.49
C ASP A 107 6.23 1.89 7.69
N TYR A 108 6.78 1.13 8.65
CA TYR A 108 6.09 0.77 9.88
C TYR A 108 5.58 2.00 10.64
N ALA A 109 6.44 2.99 10.86
CA ALA A 109 6.07 4.21 11.59
C ALA A 109 4.99 5.01 10.85
N VAL A 110 5.13 5.13 9.53
CA VAL A 110 4.16 5.82 8.67
C VAL A 110 2.80 5.14 8.72
N LYS A 111 2.75 3.83 8.51
CA LYS A 111 1.50 3.08 8.49
C LYS A 111 0.87 2.97 9.88
N LYS A 112 1.68 2.96 10.94
CA LYS A 112 1.17 3.02 12.31
C LYS A 112 0.41 4.32 12.56
N ASP A 113 0.96 5.46 12.17
CA ASP A 113 0.29 6.75 12.31
C ASP A 113 -1.00 6.82 11.47
N ILE A 114 -0.96 6.29 10.26
CA ILE A 114 -2.15 6.20 9.41
C ILE A 114 -3.22 5.34 10.10
N LEU A 115 -2.85 4.19 10.65
CA LEU A 115 -3.78 3.31 11.35
C LEU A 115 -4.46 4.02 12.51
N GLU A 116 -3.71 4.76 13.33
CA GLU A 116 -4.28 5.52 14.45
C GLU A 116 -5.34 6.52 13.99
N HIS A 117 -5.14 7.13 12.82
CA HIS A 117 -6.12 8.01 12.20
C HIS A 117 -7.34 7.25 11.67
N VAL A 118 -7.10 6.17 10.93
CA VAL A 118 -8.15 5.36 10.30
C VAL A 118 -9.09 4.75 11.34
N LYS A 119 -8.54 4.26 12.45
CA LYS A 119 -9.33 3.67 13.55
C LYS A 119 -10.34 4.61 14.17
N VAL A 120 -10.18 5.91 14.01
CA VAL A 120 -11.15 6.89 14.50
C VAL A 120 -12.49 6.77 13.75
N TYR A 121 -12.43 6.46 12.45
CA TYR A 121 -13.57 6.48 11.55
C TYR A 121 -14.07 5.10 11.14
N TRP A 122 -13.20 4.10 11.14
CA TRP A 122 -13.53 2.74 10.69
C TRP A 122 -13.16 1.69 11.72
N ASP A 123 -13.91 0.59 11.69
CA ASP A 123 -13.60 -0.63 12.39
C ASP A 123 -12.86 -1.57 11.42
N ILE A 124 -11.54 -1.66 11.54
CA ILE A 124 -10.71 -2.42 10.61
C ILE A 124 -10.78 -3.91 10.94
N LYS A 125 -11.33 -4.69 10.01
CA LYS A 125 -11.53 -6.13 10.17
C LYS A 125 -10.43 -6.97 9.55
N HIS A 126 -9.80 -6.49 8.48
CA HIS A 126 -8.79 -7.24 7.75
C HIS A 126 -7.81 -6.30 7.05
N ALA A 127 -6.58 -6.76 6.87
CA ALA A 127 -5.57 -6.02 6.13
C ALA A 127 -4.77 -6.95 5.22
N VAL A 128 -4.45 -6.48 4.03
CA VAL A 128 -3.72 -7.21 3.01
C VAL A 128 -2.46 -6.44 2.65
N ASP A 129 -1.30 -7.07 2.82
CA ASP A 129 0.01 -6.46 2.62
C ASP A 129 1.03 -7.54 2.24
N ASP A 130 2.15 -7.15 1.62
CA ASP A 130 3.24 -8.07 1.27
C ASP A 130 4.42 -8.00 2.26
N ASN A 131 4.51 -6.94 3.04
CA ASN A 131 5.63 -6.68 3.92
C ASN A 131 5.41 -7.32 5.31
N PRO A 132 6.28 -8.26 5.73
CA PRO A 132 6.12 -8.94 7.02
C PRO A 132 6.08 -8.00 8.23
N SER A 133 6.84 -6.90 8.21
CA SER A 133 6.84 -5.95 9.34
C SER A 133 5.52 -5.20 9.45
N ILE A 134 4.85 -5.00 8.32
CA ILE A 134 3.54 -4.34 8.28
C ILE A 134 2.44 -5.34 8.67
N ILE A 135 2.53 -6.58 8.24
CA ILE A 135 1.65 -7.65 8.71
C ILE A 135 1.69 -7.72 10.25
N GLU A 136 2.88 -7.67 10.83
CA GLU A 136 3.05 -7.65 12.28
C GLU A 136 2.35 -6.45 12.93
N LEU A 137 2.48 -5.26 12.32
CA LEU A 137 1.78 -4.05 12.79
C LEU A 137 0.27 -4.27 12.86
N TRP A 138 -0.31 -4.82 11.79
CA TRP A 138 -1.76 -5.07 11.75
C TRP A 138 -2.17 -6.09 12.82
N GLU A 139 -1.44 -7.19 12.95
CA GLU A 139 -1.72 -8.25 13.93
C GLU A 139 -1.59 -7.76 15.38
N GLU A 140 -0.57 -6.94 15.68
CA GLU A 140 -0.40 -6.30 16.99
C GLU A 140 -1.59 -5.42 17.38
N ASN A 141 -2.33 -4.95 16.40
CA ASN A 141 -3.54 -4.13 16.59
C ASN A 141 -4.83 -4.93 16.48
N GLY A 142 -4.75 -6.26 16.54
CA GLY A 142 -5.91 -7.16 16.55
C GLY A 142 -6.61 -7.29 15.20
N ILE A 143 -5.92 -6.94 14.10
CA ILE A 143 -6.47 -7.02 12.75
C ILE A 143 -6.03 -8.33 12.10
N GLU A 144 -6.98 -9.08 11.54
CA GLU A 144 -6.68 -10.26 10.74
C GLU A 144 -5.97 -9.86 9.45
N THR A 145 -5.06 -10.70 8.96
CA THR A 145 -4.22 -10.35 7.81
C THR A 145 -4.20 -11.44 6.75
N THR A 146 -3.93 -10.99 5.52
CA THR A 146 -3.50 -11.84 4.40
C THR A 146 -2.17 -11.28 3.90
N LYS A 147 -1.12 -12.11 3.97
CA LYS A 147 0.20 -11.75 3.45
C LYS A 147 0.31 -12.21 2.00
N ILE A 148 0.69 -11.29 1.12
CA ILE A 148 0.83 -11.56 -0.31
C ILE A 148 2.28 -11.95 -0.64
N GLY A 149 2.43 -13.03 -1.39
CA GLY A 149 3.71 -13.48 -1.95
C GLY A 149 4.75 -13.88 -0.92
N THR A 150 5.97 -14.01 -1.40
CA THR A 150 7.17 -14.23 -0.58
C THR A 150 7.94 -12.92 -0.52
N TRP A 151 8.28 -12.49 0.70
CA TRP A 151 9.00 -11.23 0.90
C TRP A 151 10.43 -11.34 0.34
N ASP A 152 10.77 -10.43 -0.56
CA ASP A 152 12.08 -10.37 -1.24
C ASP A 152 13.11 -9.48 -0.51
N GLY A 153 12.71 -8.83 0.59
CA GLY A 153 13.56 -7.92 1.35
C GLY A 153 13.67 -6.52 0.77
N ILE A 154 12.99 -6.24 -0.35
CA ILE A 154 13.05 -4.94 -1.03
C ILE A 154 11.90 -4.06 -0.53
N LYS A 155 12.26 -2.93 0.06
CA LYS A 155 11.29 -1.90 0.46
C LYS A 155 10.84 -1.11 -0.76
N LYS A 156 9.56 -1.14 -1.02
CA LYS A 156 8.93 -0.52 -2.19
C LYS A 156 8.33 0.85 -1.89
#